data_58220bfe949ebff09a54ab1e5a39deaa
#
_entry.id   58220bfe949ebff09a54ab1e5a39deaa
#
_cell.length_a   1.000
_cell.length_b   1.000
_cell.length_c   1.000
_cell.angle_alpha   90.00
_cell.angle_beta   90.00
_cell.angle_gamma   90.00
#
_symmetry.space_group_name_H-M   'P 1'
#
loop_
_entity.id
_entity.type
_entity.pdbx_description
1 polymer ?
#
loop_
_entity_poly.entity_id
_entity_poly.type
_entity_poly.pdbx_seq_one_letter_code
_entity_poly.pdbx_strand_id
1 'polypeptide(L)'
;MKKRISSIFCLLALAIISIQAKDYNVKDYGAIGDGKTLDHIAINATIDTCVAHGGGRVVLPAGTYLCGSIRMKSNVELHLMTGSKILAAPASMKAYDEAEEFEGTAYQDGGHTYFKNSLIYAIRANDVSITGRGMIDGEGLTR
;
A
#
# COMPACT_ATOMS: atom_id res chain seq x y z
N MET A 1 -23.27 46.29 48.36
CA MET A 1 -23.66 45.57 47.11
C MET A 1 -22.44 44.82 46.59
N LYS A 2 -22.39 43.50 46.80
CA LYS A 2 -21.28 42.65 46.34
C LYS A 2 -21.68 42.03 45.00
N LYS A 3 -21.05 42.48 43.90
CA LYS A 3 -21.22 41.86 42.59
C LYS A 3 -20.45 40.52 42.58
N ARG A 4 -21.14 39.40 42.50
CA ARG A 4 -20.55 38.10 42.24
C ARG A 4 -20.20 38.00 40.76
N ILE A 5 -18.92 37.99 40.44
CA ILE A 5 -18.41 37.66 39.12
C ILE A 5 -18.43 36.13 39.03
N SER A 6 -19.42 35.61 38.32
CA SER A 6 -19.46 34.17 38.01
C SER A 6 -18.47 33.87 36.92
N SER A 7 -17.34 33.30 37.30
CA SER A 7 -16.33 32.82 36.35
C SER A 7 -16.83 31.52 35.72
N ILE A 8 -17.41 31.62 34.53
CA ILE A 8 -17.70 30.45 33.70
C ILE A 8 -16.36 30.03 33.11
N PHE A 9 -15.72 29.08 33.78
CA PHE A 9 -14.58 28.37 33.24
C PHE A 9 -15.12 27.40 32.18
N CYS A 10 -15.12 27.86 30.94
CA CYS A 10 -15.41 27.00 29.78
C CYS A 10 -14.24 26.01 29.63
N LEU A 11 -14.39 24.82 30.19
CA LEU A 11 -13.49 23.71 29.99
C LEU A 11 -13.68 23.24 28.54
N LEU A 12 -12.90 23.81 27.64
CA LEU A 12 -12.73 23.28 26.29
C LEU A 12 -11.90 22.01 26.43
N ALA A 13 -12.57 20.88 26.64
CA ALA A 13 -11.95 19.57 26.52
C ALA A 13 -11.60 19.37 25.05
N LEU A 14 -10.38 19.74 24.66
CA LEU A 14 -9.80 19.31 23.40
C LEU A 14 -9.69 17.79 23.45
N ALA A 15 -10.68 17.09 22.92
CA ALA A 15 -10.55 15.69 22.61
C ALA A 15 -9.47 15.56 21.54
N ILE A 16 -8.23 15.31 21.94
CA ILE A 16 -7.17 14.90 21.03
C ILE A 16 -7.57 13.52 20.55
N ILE A 17 -8.30 13.48 19.44
CA ILE A 17 -8.52 12.24 18.71
C ILE A 17 -7.15 11.90 18.13
N SER A 18 -6.40 11.04 18.81
CA SER A 18 -5.24 10.39 18.23
C SER A 18 -5.75 9.56 17.06
N ILE A 19 -5.64 10.10 15.85
CA ILE A 19 -5.83 9.32 14.63
C ILE A 19 -4.62 8.41 14.58
N GLN A 20 -4.75 7.25 15.22
CA GLN A 20 -3.76 6.20 15.10
C GLN A 20 -3.97 5.54 13.76
N ALA A 21 -2.96 5.55 12.90
CA ALA A 21 -3.01 4.84 11.63
C ALA A 21 -3.35 3.37 11.92
N LYS A 22 -4.47 2.91 11.36
CA LYS A 22 -4.94 1.54 11.57
C LYS A 22 -4.08 0.58 10.76
N ASP A 23 -3.70 -0.53 11.39
CA ASP A 23 -3.00 -1.63 10.73
C ASP A 23 -3.98 -2.59 10.06
N TYR A 24 -3.67 -2.93 8.82
CA TYR A 24 -4.40 -3.90 8.00
C TYR A 24 -3.44 -5.02 7.64
N ASN A 25 -3.59 -6.19 8.26
CA ASN A 25 -2.73 -7.34 8.01
C ASN A 25 -3.19 -8.05 6.74
N VAL A 26 -2.30 -8.22 5.75
CA VAL A 26 -2.65 -8.86 4.47
C VAL A 26 -3.14 -10.31 4.63
N LYS A 27 -2.73 -10.99 5.71
CA LYS A 27 -3.20 -12.36 5.99
C LYS A 27 -4.68 -12.42 6.36
N ASP A 28 -5.23 -11.37 6.94
CA ASP A 28 -6.66 -11.27 7.25
C ASP A 28 -7.51 -11.12 5.97
N TYR A 29 -6.88 -10.81 4.85
CA TYR A 29 -7.49 -10.66 3.52
C TYR A 29 -7.12 -11.78 2.55
N GLY A 30 -6.52 -12.85 3.05
CA GLY A 30 -6.27 -14.06 2.29
C GLY A 30 -4.86 -14.24 1.74
N ALA A 31 -3.91 -13.35 2.06
CA ALA A 31 -2.51 -13.57 1.68
C ALA A 31 -1.92 -14.76 2.45
N ILE A 32 -1.21 -15.63 1.75
CA ILE A 32 -0.63 -16.85 2.32
C ILE A 32 0.84 -16.64 2.70
N GLY A 33 1.63 -16.06 1.81
CA GLY A 33 3.04 -15.82 2.05
C GLY A 33 3.92 -17.07 2.00
N ASP A 34 3.56 -18.03 1.13
CA ASP A 34 4.25 -19.32 0.96
C ASP A 34 5.26 -19.33 -0.21
N GLY A 35 5.39 -18.22 -0.92
CA GLY A 35 6.25 -18.07 -2.10
C GLY A 35 5.75 -18.78 -3.36
N LYS A 36 4.53 -19.28 -3.36
CA LYS A 36 3.95 -20.06 -4.47
C LYS A 36 2.59 -19.51 -4.91
N THR A 37 1.78 -19.14 -3.94
CA THR A 37 0.44 -18.55 -4.17
C THR A 37 0.58 -17.08 -4.57
N LEU A 38 -0.19 -16.66 -5.58
CA LEU A 38 -0.21 -15.25 -5.99
C LEU A 38 -0.94 -14.40 -4.95
N ASP A 39 -0.17 -13.71 -4.13
CA ASP A 39 -0.67 -12.92 -2.99
C ASP A 39 -1.03 -11.47 -3.34
N HIS A 40 -0.64 -10.96 -4.52
CA HIS A 40 -0.93 -9.56 -4.90
C HIS A 40 -2.42 -9.24 -4.93
N ILE A 41 -3.28 -10.24 -5.19
CA ILE A 41 -4.74 -10.06 -5.15
C ILE A 41 -5.20 -9.70 -3.73
N ALA A 42 -4.76 -10.46 -2.73
CA ALA A 42 -5.08 -10.21 -1.33
C ALA A 42 -4.45 -8.91 -0.82
N ILE A 43 -3.21 -8.61 -1.23
CA ILE A 43 -2.53 -7.36 -0.89
C ILE A 43 -3.29 -6.16 -1.46
N ASN A 44 -3.70 -6.21 -2.73
CA ASN A 44 -4.49 -5.14 -3.35
C ASN A 44 -5.86 -4.98 -2.67
N ALA A 45 -6.54 -6.07 -2.31
CA ALA A 45 -7.79 -6.02 -1.55
C ALA A 45 -7.61 -5.37 -0.16
N THR A 46 -6.47 -5.63 0.49
CA THR A 46 -6.11 -5.00 1.76
C THR A 46 -5.89 -3.50 1.58
N ILE A 47 -5.17 -3.09 0.54
CA ILE A 47 -4.95 -1.68 0.19
C ILE A 47 -6.30 -0.98 -0.08
N ASP A 48 -7.19 -1.61 -0.84
CA ASP A 48 -8.51 -1.07 -1.15
C ASP A 48 -9.35 -0.86 0.11
N THR A 49 -9.32 -1.83 1.01
CA THR A 49 -10.02 -1.72 2.31
C THR A 49 -9.40 -0.63 3.19
N CYS A 50 -8.08 -0.52 3.23
CA CYS A 50 -7.36 0.53 3.95
C CYS A 50 -7.80 1.92 3.47
N VAL A 51 -7.81 2.14 2.16
CA VAL A 51 -8.26 3.41 1.55
C VAL A 51 -9.72 3.71 1.85
N ALA A 52 -10.61 2.72 1.77
CA ALA A 52 -12.04 2.88 2.07
C ALA A 52 -12.29 3.37 3.52
N HIS A 53 -11.35 3.13 4.42
CA HIS A 53 -11.38 3.59 5.81
C HIS A 53 -10.52 4.84 6.08
N GLY A 54 -10.08 5.53 5.05
CA GLY A 54 -9.35 6.79 5.18
C GLY A 54 -7.83 6.67 5.15
N GLY A 55 -7.30 5.48 4.85
CA GLY A 55 -5.86 5.21 4.80
C GLY A 55 -5.33 4.51 6.06
N GLY A 56 -4.03 4.27 6.09
CA GLY A 56 -3.36 3.59 7.19
C GLY A 56 -2.19 2.73 6.73
N ARG A 57 -1.87 1.72 7.52
CA ARG A 57 -0.72 0.86 7.28
C ARG A 57 -1.16 -0.55 6.88
N VAL A 58 -0.78 -0.96 5.68
CA VAL A 58 -0.94 -2.34 5.19
C VAL A 58 0.30 -3.14 5.57
N VAL A 59 0.14 -4.14 6.40
CA VAL A 59 1.24 -4.88 7.04
C VAL A 59 1.41 -6.25 6.40
N LEU A 60 2.63 -6.53 5.96
CA LEU A 60 3.07 -7.85 5.49
C LEU A 60 3.88 -8.51 6.63
N PRO A 61 3.33 -9.48 7.37
CA PRO A 61 4.09 -10.29 8.32
C PRO A 61 5.17 -11.13 7.65
N ALA A 62 6.02 -11.78 8.43
CA ALA A 62 7.02 -12.71 7.91
C ALA A 62 6.41 -13.74 6.96
N GLY A 63 7.03 -13.96 5.81
CA GLY A 63 6.57 -14.82 4.73
C GLY A 63 7.10 -14.37 3.39
N THR A 64 6.98 -15.21 2.36
CA THR A 64 7.34 -14.89 0.98
C THR A 64 6.07 -14.74 0.15
N TYR A 65 5.77 -13.52 -0.26
CA TYR A 65 4.56 -13.16 -0.99
C TYR A 65 4.88 -13.09 -2.47
N LEU A 66 4.45 -14.08 -3.24
CA LEU A 66 4.60 -14.08 -4.71
C LEU A 66 3.60 -13.11 -5.31
N CYS A 67 4.10 -12.10 -6.01
CA CYS A 67 3.30 -10.97 -6.44
C CYS A 67 3.46 -10.64 -7.92
N GLY A 68 2.34 -10.38 -8.57
CA GLY A 68 2.25 -9.53 -9.75
C GLY A 68 2.15 -8.06 -9.34
N SER A 69 1.33 -7.28 -10.03
CA SER A 69 1.23 -5.85 -9.77
C SER A 69 0.54 -5.52 -8.45
N ILE A 70 1.24 -4.79 -7.59
CA ILE A 70 0.73 -4.16 -6.37
C ILE A 70 0.41 -2.70 -6.70
N ARG A 71 -0.85 -2.31 -6.50
CA ARG A 71 -1.37 -0.98 -6.83
C ARG A 71 -1.43 -0.12 -5.58
N MET A 72 -0.42 0.73 -5.39
CA MET A 72 -0.41 1.65 -4.26
C MET A 72 -1.42 2.78 -4.47
N LYS A 73 -2.07 3.20 -3.39
CA LYS A 73 -3.09 4.25 -3.38
C LYS A 73 -2.76 5.31 -2.33
N SER A 74 -3.41 6.47 -2.42
CA SER A 74 -3.18 7.58 -1.49
C SER A 74 -3.42 7.21 -0.03
N ASN A 75 -2.64 7.80 0.85
CA ASN A 75 -2.69 7.63 2.30
C ASN A 75 -2.43 6.19 2.78
N VAL A 76 -1.61 5.42 2.04
CA VAL A 76 -1.26 4.03 2.37
C VAL A 76 0.24 3.89 2.58
N GLU A 77 0.60 3.35 3.73
CA GLU A 77 1.92 2.81 4.02
C GLU A 77 1.92 1.30 3.79
N LEU A 78 2.75 0.79 2.89
CA LEU A 78 3.01 -0.64 2.75
C LEU A 78 4.18 -1.00 3.66
N HIS A 79 3.91 -1.71 4.75
CA HIS A 79 4.88 -2.02 5.78
C HIS A 79 5.32 -3.49 5.72
N LEU A 80 6.59 -3.70 5.39
CA LEU A 80 7.20 -5.02 5.32
C LEU A 80 7.87 -5.34 6.66
N MET A 81 7.30 -6.23 7.45
CA MET A 81 7.89 -6.67 8.71
C MET A 81 9.19 -7.45 8.47
N THR A 82 10.02 -7.54 9.50
CA THR A 82 11.21 -8.38 9.45
C THR A 82 10.85 -9.82 9.06
N GLY A 83 11.56 -10.35 8.05
CA GLY A 83 11.29 -11.69 7.52
C GLY A 83 10.18 -11.75 6.46
N SER A 84 9.57 -10.63 6.10
CA SER A 84 8.70 -10.58 4.92
C SER A 84 9.49 -10.35 3.64
N LYS A 85 9.05 -10.97 2.56
CA LYS A 85 9.60 -10.80 1.21
C LYS A 85 8.46 -10.66 0.21
N ILE A 86 8.46 -9.59 -0.57
CA ILE A 86 7.69 -9.52 -1.81
C ILE A 86 8.59 -10.11 -2.90
N LEU A 87 8.13 -11.19 -3.52
CA LEU A 87 8.82 -11.87 -4.62
C LEU A 87 8.06 -11.60 -5.92
N ALA A 88 8.76 -11.05 -6.91
CA ALA A 88 8.16 -10.82 -8.22
C ALA A 88 7.81 -12.16 -8.91
N ALA A 89 6.59 -12.28 -9.39
CA ALA A 89 6.16 -13.44 -10.14
C ALA A 89 6.85 -13.50 -11.52
N PRO A 90 7.19 -14.70 -12.02
CA PRO A 90 7.67 -14.84 -13.39
C PRO A 90 6.66 -14.28 -14.40
N ALA A 91 7.13 -13.62 -15.45
CA ALA A 91 6.30 -13.05 -16.51
C ALA A 91 5.34 -14.08 -17.15
N SER A 92 5.74 -15.36 -17.18
CA SER A 92 4.91 -16.46 -17.67
C SER A 92 3.61 -16.67 -16.90
N MET A 93 3.52 -16.20 -15.65
CA MET A 93 2.32 -16.29 -14.84
C MET A 93 1.28 -15.23 -15.20
N LYS A 94 1.61 -14.25 -16.03
CA LYS A 94 0.71 -13.17 -16.47
C LYS A 94 0.00 -12.47 -15.29
N ALA A 95 0.72 -12.29 -14.19
CA ALA A 95 0.20 -11.74 -12.95
C ALA A 95 0.30 -10.20 -12.85
N TYR A 96 0.92 -9.59 -13.85
CA TYR A 96 1.09 -8.13 -13.90
C TYR A 96 -0.05 -7.47 -14.66
N ASP A 97 -0.34 -6.24 -14.27
CA ASP A 97 -1.30 -5.42 -15.01
C ASP A 97 -0.79 -5.15 -16.43
N GLU A 98 -1.73 -4.99 -17.35
CA GLU A 98 -1.37 -4.61 -18.70
C GLU A 98 -0.77 -3.21 -18.74
N ALA A 99 0.13 -2.99 -19.69
CA ALA A 99 0.68 -1.67 -19.93
C ALA A 99 -0.43 -0.66 -20.27
N GLU A 100 -0.21 0.60 -19.93
CA GLU A 100 -1.13 1.65 -20.32
C GLU A 100 -1.16 1.83 -21.84
N GLU A 101 -2.37 2.05 -22.37
CA GLU A 101 -2.55 2.42 -23.75
C GLU A 101 -2.14 3.88 -23.95
N PHE A 102 -1.32 4.14 -24.95
CA PHE A 102 -0.95 5.49 -25.39
C PHE A 102 -1.78 5.92 -26.59
N GLU A 103 -2.57 6.96 -26.40
CA GLU A 103 -3.20 7.67 -27.50
C GLU A 103 -2.19 8.66 -28.11
N GLY A 104 -1.66 8.35 -29.29
CA GLY A 104 -0.82 9.26 -30.09
C GLY A 104 0.58 8.75 -30.38
N THR A 105 1.34 9.50 -31.19
CA THR A 105 2.77 9.26 -31.45
C THR A 105 3.58 9.72 -30.25
N ALA A 106 3.58 8.93 -29.19
CA ALA A 106 4.40 9.23 -28.05
C ALA A 106 5.86 8.99 -28.40
N TYR A 107 6.70 9.98 -28.18
CA TYR A 107 8.13 9.82 -28.12
C TYR A 107 8.41 8.88 -26.92
N GLN A 108 8.72 7.64 -27.24
CA GLN A 108 9.11 6.66 -26.24
C GLN A 108 10.57 6.90 -25.87
N ASP A 109 10.79 7.56 -24.76
CA ASP A 109 12.07 7.42 -24.06
C ASP A 109 12.14 5.97 -23.59
N GLY A 110 13.08 5.21 -24.09
CA GLY A 110 13.16 3.73 -24.07
C GLY A 110 13.17 3.05 -22.70
N GLY A 111 12.64 3.65 -21.67
CA GLY A 111 12.54 3.12 -20.34
C GLY A 111 11.26 3.53 -19.55
N HIS A 112 10.42 4.40 -20.05
CA HIS A 112 9.40 5.06 -19.22
C HIS A 112 7.95 4.84 -19.64
N THR A 113 7.64 3.86 -20.48
CA THR A 113 6.34 3.79 -21.15
C THR A 113 5.33 2.83 -20.51
N TYR A 114 5.75 1.99 -19.56
CA TYR A 114 4.90 0.90 -19.08
C TYR A 114 4.88 0.83 -17.56
N PHE A 115 4.31 1.85 -16.92
CA PHE A 115 4.32 1.95 -15.45
C PHE A 115 3.42 0.94 -14.79
N LYS A 116 2.27 0.61 -15.36
CA LYS A 116 1.34 -0.36 -14.80
C LYS A 116 1.85 -1.79 -14.89
N ASN A 117 2.60 -2.13 -15.93
CA ASN A 117 3.24 -3.43 -16.07
C ASN A 117 4.49 -3.52 -15.21
N SER A 118 4.34 -3.34 -13.91
CA SER A 118 5.43 -3.34 -12.93
C SER A 118 4.98 -4.00 -11.62
N LEU A 119 5.97 -4.38 -10.81
CA LEU A 119 5.71 -5.06 -9.53
C LEU A 119 4.95 -4.17 -8.54
N ILE A 120 5.34 -2.90 -8.44
CA ILE A 120 4.69 -1.93 -7.56
C ILE A 120 4.58 -0.61 -8.31
N TYR A 121 3.39 -0.05 -8.33
CA TYR A 121 3.17 1.27 -8.92
C TYR A 121 2.11 2.08 -8.18
N ALA A 122 2.11 3.38 -8.43
CA ALA A 122 1.09 4.31 -7.95
C ALA A 122 0.73 5.29 -9.06
N ILE A 123 -0.56 5.57 -9.25
CA ILE A 123 -1.04 6.55 -10.24
C ILE A 123 -1.80 7.65 -9.51
N ARG A 124 -1.35 8.89 -9.66
CA ARG A 124 -1.97 10.09 -9.07
C ARG A 124 -2.25 9.91 -7.57
N ALA A 125 -1.31 9.29 -6.85
CA ALA A 125 -1.43 9.02 -5.43
C ALA A 125 -0.54 9.96 -4.62
N ASN A 126 -1.03 10.40 -3.45
CA ASN A 126 -0.31 11.23 -2.50
C ASN A 126 -0.15 10.45 -1.18
N ASP A 127 0.88 10.80 -0.40
CA ASP A 127 1.14 10.19 0.91
C ASP A 127 1.24 8.66 0.84
N VAL A 128 2.10 8.18 -0.06
CA VAL A 128 2.39 6.76 -0.27
C VAL A 128 3.79 6.47 0.22
N SER A 129 3.93 5.40 1.00
CA SER A 129 5.24 4.96 1.48
C SER A 129 5.39 3.45 1.49
N ILE A 130 6.63 2.99 1.35
CA ILE A 130 7.03 1.60 1.58
C ILE A 130 8.06 1.63 2.70
N THR A 131 7.81 0.90 3.77
CA THR A 131 8.62 0.93 4.99
C THR A 131 8.90 -0.46 5.54
N GLY A 132 9.66 -0.52 6.63
CA GLY A 132 9.95 -1.77 7.32
C GLY A 132 11.32 -2.34 7.00
N ARG A 133 11.54 -3.58 7.42
CA ARG A 133 12.82 -4.31 7.30
C ARG A 133 12.71 -5.57 6.44
N GLY A 134 11.62 -5.71 5.69
CA GLY A 134 11.44 -6.78 4.72
C GLY A 134 12.24 -6.56 3.44
N MET A 135 12.03 -7.40 2.48
CA MET A 135 12.74 -7.42 1.20
C MET A 135 11.76 -7.30 0.03
N ILE A 136 12.18 -6.63 -1.02
CA ILE A 136 11.52 -6.68 -2.33
C ILE A 136 12.52 -7.31 -3.30
N ASP A 137 12.13 -8.42 -3.90
CA ASP A 137 12.95 -9.26 -4.74
C ASP A 137 12.34 -9.34 -6.14
N GLY A 138 13.03 -8.75 -7.10
CA GLY A 138 12.63 -8.71 -8.51
C GLY A 138 13.09 -9.89 -9.35
N GLU A 139 13.63 -10.95 -8.75
CA GLU A 139 14.23 -12.09 -9.46
C GLU A 139 13.32 -12.70 -10.52
N GLY A 140 12.00 -12.71 -10.27
CA GLY A 140 11.00 -13.20 -11.23
C GLY A 140 10.83 -12.35 -12.49
N LEU A 141 11.33 -11.11 -12.50
CA LEU A 141 11.23 -10.17 -13.62
C LEU A 141 12.37 -10.35 -14.66
N THR A 142 12.87 -11.54 -14.84
CA THR A 142 13.86 -11.82 -15.89
C THR A 142 13.24 -11.72 -17.28
N ARG A 143 13.91 -10.99 -18.16
CA ARG A 143 13.56 -10.87 -19.56
C ARG A 143 13.97 -12.12 -20.35
#